data_9d420d8554313e798bc68f40350bfaa5
#
_entry.id   9d420d8554313e798bc68f40350bfaa5
#
_cell.length_a   1.000
_cell.length_b   1.000
_cell.length_c   1.000
_cell.angle_alpha   90.00
_cell.angle_beta   90.00
_cell.angle_gamma   90.00
#
_symmetry.space_group_name_H-M   'P 1'
#
loop_
_entity.id
_entity.type
_entity.pdbx_description
1 polymer ?
#
loop_
_entity_poly.entity_id
_entity_poly.type
_entity_poly.pdbx_seq_one_letter_code
_entity_poly.pdbx_strand_id
1 'polypeptide(L)'
;KDNFMMINAGDNTNPTNGALAEAKVKKVGDAGISDVAAAIAAAETDRSKIFVDRIVAKVSLGTNPAGVIVPAGVTCTFGNWALNVTNKSMFPYSEIVMPAGGSADADYRIDPNYEKAGFNVSQFNYLKVSDKGVLPADFSPMTDSKYCLENTMEHDAQTQAQTTAAVASAVYTPNSFTVGESWFRLLGVTYKTLADLQAVYNAAAAGTPDAAQQQIIDLCDQFYARIAKAATAQEKTVGADFASITIAELDDLKSGGEYSKPDATAGETVGVEYFQKGVCYYNILIRHDDEITEWMAHGKYGVVRNNWYTLTINSVKQPGTPWIPDKTDPTEPTNPGEDDDDKEAYLSVNITVNPWTTWSQGVDL
;
A
#
# COMPACT_ATOMS: atom_id res chain seq x y z
N LYS A 1 -16.78 15.71 9.47
CA LYS A 1 -17.84 15.23 8.56
C LYS A 1 -17.27 15.24 7.16
N ASP A 2 -17.13 14.05 6.61
CA ASP A 2 -16.48 13.84 5.31
C ASP A 2 -17.48 14.24 4.23
N ASN A 3 -17.23 15.37 3.57
CA ASN A 3 -17.99 15.79 2.41
C ASN A 3 -17.24 15.29 1.17
N PHE A 4 -17.83 14.34 0.42
CA PHE A 4 -17.27 13.85 -0.81
C PHE A 4 -17.94 14.54 -2.00
N MET A 5 -17.13 14.83 -3.02
CA MET A 5 -17.67 15.19 -4.32
C MET A 5 -18.34 13.96 -4.94
N MET A 6 -19.54 14.15 -5.47
CA MET A 6 -20.28 13.13 -6.21
C MET A 6 -20.44 13.59 -7.65
N ILE A 7 -20.42 12.64 -8.56
CA ILE A 7 -20.62 12.88 -9.98
C ILE A 7 -21.70 11.94 -10.51
N ASN A 8 -22.26 12.25 -11.66
CA ASN A 8 -23.22 11.37 -12.31
C ASN A 8 -22.55 10.04 -12.64
N ALA A 9 -23.21 8.95 -12.26
CA ALA A 9 -22.85 7.59 -12.62
C ALA A 9 -23.75 7.09 -13.75
N GLY A 10 -23.26 6.12 -14.52
CA GLY A 10 -24.09 5.36 -15.43
C GLY A 10 -25.14 4.52 -14.69
N ASP A 11 -26.20 4.11 -15.37
CA ASP A 11 -27.15 3.12 -14.85
C ASP A 11 -26.43 1.76 -14.70
N ASN A 12 -26.52 1.13 -13.53
CA ASN A 12 -25.94 -0.20 -13.30
C ASN A 12 -26.46 -1.29 -14.25
N THR A 13 -27.60 -1.03 -14.92
CA THR A 13 -28.17 -1.94 -15.96
C THR A 13 -27.63 -1.63 -17.34
N ASN A 14 -27.03 -0.46 -17.55
CA ASN A 14 -26.39 -0.05 -18.79
C ASN A 14 -25.18 0.86 -18.48
N PRO A 15 -24.08 0.27 -18.07
CA PRO A 15 -22.90 1.00 -17.62
C PRO A 15 -22.12 1.68 -18.76
N THR A 16 -22.75 2.00 -19.87
CA THR A 16 -22.10 2.76 -20.92
C THR A 16 -21.82 4.18 -20.49
N ASN A 17 -20.53 4.43 -20.26
CA ASN A 17 -19.84 5.73 -20.32
C ASN A 17 -20.66 6.92 -19.81
N GLY A 18 -20.68 7.13 -18.51
CA GLY A 18 -21.06 8.41 -17.90
C GLY A 18 -22.25 9.12 -18.55
N ALA A 19 -23.24 8.38 -19.02
CA ALA A 19 -24.38 8.95 -19.70
C ALA A 19 -25.07 9.93 -18.72
N LEU A 20 -25.14 11.18 -19.13
CA LEU A 20 -25.96 12.15 -18.44
C LEU A 20 -27.39 11.59 -18.36
N ALA A 21 -27.98 11.61 -17.18
CA ALA A 21 -29.36 11.19 -17.03
C ALA A 21 -30.24 12.00 -18.00
N GLU A 22 -30.97 11.33 -18.87
CA GLU A 22 -31.94 12.01 -19.73
C GLU A 22 -33.12 12.49 -18.87
N ALA A 23 -33.39 13.79 -18.89
CA ALA A 23 -34.57 14.33 -18.25
C ALA A 23 -35.82 13.98 -19.10
N LYS A 24 -36.77 13.28 -18.52
CA LYS A 24 -38.05 12.98 -19.13
C LYS A 24 -39.01 14.11 -18.85
N VAL A 25 -39.39 14.83 -19.91
CA VAL A 25 -40.31 15.97 -19.84
C VAL A 25 -41.70 15.51 -20.25
N LYS A 26 -42.70 15.78 -19.44
CA LYS A 26 -44.13 15.58 -19.75
C LYS A 26 -44.76 16.94 -20.08
N LYS A 27 -45.48 17.00 -21.18
CA LYS A 27 -46.11 18.25 -21.68
C LYS A 27 -47.60 18.08 -21.73
N VAL A 28 -48.34 19.16 -21.48
CA VAL A 28 -49.78 19.24 -21.80
C VAL A 28 -49.94 19.11 -23.31
N GLY A 29 -50.75 18.16 -23.72
CA GLY A 29 -50.94 17.80 -25.14
C GLY A 29 -50.21 16.52 -25.55
N ASP A 30 -49.35 15.94 -24.74
CA ASP A 30 -48.85 14.59 -24.95
C ASP A 30 -50.00 13.58 -24.81
N ALA A 31 -49.86 12.38 -25.40
CA ALA A 31 -50.91 11.35 -25.36
C ALA A 31 -51.33 11.03 -23.90
N GLY A 32 -52.60 11.28 -23.59
CA GLY A 32 -53.17 11.07 -22.26
C GLY A 32 -52.92 12.19 -21.22
N ILE A 33 -52.33 13.32 -21.65
CA ILE A 33 -52.05 14.47 -20.79
C ILE A 33 -52.87 15.69 -21.24
N SER A 34 -54.00 15.91 -20.61
CA SER A 34 -54.98 16.96 -21.00
C SER A 34 -54.72 18.30 -20.35
N ASP A 35 -54.07 18.34 -19.21
CA ASP A 35 -53.86 19.54 -18.42
C ASP A 35 -52.60 19.46 -17.54
N VAL A 36 -52.29 20.52 -16.82
CA VAL A 36 -51.10 20.65 -15.96
C VAL A 36 -51.08 19.59 -14.87
N ALA A 37 -52.24 19.30 -14.26
CA ALA A 37 -52.30 18.32 -13.18
C ALA A 37 -52.01 16.90 -13.72
N ALA A 38 -52.53 16.57 -14.88
CA ALA A 38 -52.20 15.29 -15.58
C ALA A 38 -50.73 15.22 -15.98
N ALA A 39 -50.12 16.34 -16.39
CA ALA A 39 -48.69 16.40 -16.69
C ALA A 39 -47.81 16.15 -15.47
N ILE A 40 -48.17 16.77 -14.35
CA ILE A 40 -47.48 16.56 -13.06
C ILE A 40 -47.60 15.10 -12.59
N ALA A 41 -48.81 14.53 -12.62
CA ALA A 41 -49.05 13.15 -12.22
C ALA A 41 -48.28 12.15 -13.13
N ALA A 42 -48.21 12.43 -14.43
CA ALA A 42 -47.42 11.63 -15.37
C ALA A 42 -45.90 11.74 -15.12
N ALA A 43 -45.42 12.95 -14.77
CA ALA A 43 -44.01 13.16 -14.41
C ALA A 43 -43.65 12.47 -13.09
N GLU A 44 -44.55 12.49 -12.10
CA GLU A 44 -44.35 11.78 -10.83
C GLU A 44 -44.24 10.26 -10.99
N THR A 45 -44.99 9.69 -11.97
CA THR A 45 -44.97 8.26 -12.26
C THR A 45 -43.74 7.85 -13.09
N ASP A 46 -43.17 8.74 -13.88
CA ASP A 46 -42.04 8.47 -14.79
C ASP A 46 -40.86 9.40 -14.48
N ARG A 47 -40.49 9.44 -13.22
CA ARG A 47 -39.38 10.27 -12.72
C ARG A 47 -38.05 9.87 -13.36
N SER A 48 -37.25 10.85 -13.75
CA SER A 48 -35.86 10.62 -14.17
C SER A 48 -35.06 10.13 -12.96
N LYS A 49 -34.34 9.03 -13.13
CA LYS A 49 -33.40 8.51 -12.13
C LYS A 49 -32.03 9.10 -12.37
N ILE A 50 -31.43 9.64 -11.36
CA ILE A 50 -30.05 10.14 -11.38
C ILE A 50 -29.23 9.22 -10.48
N PHE A 51 -28.23 8.60 -11.06
CA PHE A 51 -27.25 7.80 -10.33
C PHE A 51 -26.03 8.67 -10.08
N VAL A 52 -25.46 8.57 -8.90
CA VAL A 52 -24.27 9.32 -8.50
C VAL A 52 -23.25 8.41 -7.83
N ASP A 53 -21.99 8.57 -8.22
CA ASP A 53 -20.84 7.91 -7.60
C ASP A 53 -20.04 8.90 -6.78
N ARG A 54 -19.48 8.44 -5.67
CA ARG A 54 -18.40 9.14 -5.00
C ARG A 54 -17.14 9.01 -5.85
N ILE A 55 -16.39 10.08 -6.01
CA ILE A 55 -15.16 10.06 -6.82
C ILE A 55 -14.00 9.34 -6.15
N VAL A 56 -14.16 8.91 -4.89
CA VAL A 56 -13.13 8.25 -4.10
C VAL A 56 -13.52 6.82 -3.74
N ALA A 57 -12.50 6.01 -3.54
CA ALA A 57 -12.59 4.75 -2.82
C ALA A 57 -12.32 4.99 -1.33
N LYS A 58 -12.94 4.18 -0.48
CA LYS A 58 -12.68 4.13 0.96
C LYS A 58 -11.86 2.88 1.27
N VAL A 59 -10.82 3.02 2.07
CA VAL A 59 -9.98 1.89 2.52
C VAL A 59 -9.94 1.88 4.05
N SER A 60 -10.12 0.71 4.63
CA SER A 60 -9.96 0.43 6.05
C SER A 60 -8.98 -0.72 6.23
N LEU A 61 -8.08 -0.60 7.18
CA LEU A 61 -7.14 -1.65 7.55
C LEU A 61 -7.38 -2.05 9.00
N GLY A 62 -7.43 -3.34 9.28
CA GLY A 62 -7.58 -3.88 10.62
C GLY A 62 -6.89 -5.22 10.78
N THR A 63 -6.91 -5.74 12.00
CA THR A 63 -6.44 -7.07 12.33
C THR A 63 -7.62 -8.01 12.55
N ASN A 64 -7.40 -9.31 12.35
CA ASN A 64 -8.42 -10.30 12.61
C ASN A 64 -8.88 -10.20 14.08
N PRO A 65 -10.21 -10.07 14.35
CA PRO A 65 -10.74 -9.98 15.72
C PRO A 65 -10.42 -11.18 16.61
N ALA A 66 -10.18 -12.35 16.01
CA ALA A 66 -9.74 -13.55 16.73
C ALA A 66 -8.24 -13.52 17.10
N GLY A 67 -7.52 -12.48 16.68
CA GLY A 67 -6.08 -12.32 16.83
C GLY A 67 -5.31 -12.61 15.54
N VAL A 68 -4.14 -12.03 15.43
CA VAL A 68 -3.22 -12.26 14.32
C VAL A 68 -2.37 -13.50 14.63
N ILE A 69 -2.34 -14.44 13.70
CA ILE A 69 -1.52 -15.66 13.83
C ILE A 69 -0.05 -15.28 13.58
N VAL A 70 0.82 -15.60 14.51
CA VAL A 70 2.27 -15.37 14.45
C VAL A 70 3.05 -16.65 14.73
N PRO A 71 4.33 -16.75 14.33
CA PRO A 71 5.17 -17.90 14.70
C PRO A 71 5.28 -18.08 16.23
N ALA A 72 5.55 -19.29 16.67
CA ALA A 72 5.65 -19.61 18.10
C ALA A 72 6.69 -18.75 18.81
N GLY A 73 6.31 -18.12 19.94
CA GLY A 73 7.17 -17.25 20.73
C GLY A 73 7.39 -15.86 20.16
N VAL A 74 6.82 -15.54 19.01
CA VAL A 74 6.85 -14.21 18.38
C VAL A 74 5.64 -13.40 18.84
N THR A 75 5.82 -12.09 18.97
CA THR A 75 4.70 -11.14 19.05
C THR A 75 4.79 -10.11 17.92
N CYS A 76 3.64 -9.72 17.37
CA CYS A 76 3.56 -8.66 16.37
C CYS A 76 2.35 -7.78 16.68
N THR A 77 2.60 -6.50 16.96
CA THR A 77 1.54 -5.54 17.30
C THR A 77 1.50 -4.46 16.25
N PHE A 78 0.38 -4.36 15.54
CA PHE A 78 0.15 -3.31 14.55
C PHE A 78 -0.28 -2.01 15.22
N GLY A 79 0.22 -0.90 14.70
CA GLY A 79 -0.04 0.44 15.23
C GLY A 79 -0.78 1.33 14.23
N ASN A 80 -0.04 2.05 13.43
CA ASN A 80 -0.54 3.03 12.47
C ASN A 80 -0.40 2.52 11.04
N TRP A 81 -1.14 3.15 10.12
CA TRP A 81 -1.05 2.81 8.70
C TRP A 81 -1.27 4.03 7.81
N ALA A 82 -0.84 3.93 6.57
CA ALA A 82 -1.02 4.94 5.55
C ALA A 82 -1.37 4.29 4.20
N LEU A 83 -1.96 5.06 3.28
CA LEU A 83 -2.00 4.68 1.87
C LEU A 83 -0.72 5.13 1.18
N ASN A 84 -0.25 4.33 0.25
CA ASN A 84 0.84 4.63 -0.66
C ASN A 84 0.38 4.43 -2.10
N VAL A 85 0.99 5.11 -3.04
CA VAL A 85 0.67 5.04 -4.47
C VAL A 85 -0.79 5.39 -4.73
N THR A 86 -1.17 6.64 -4.48
CA THR A 86 -2.53 7.12 -4.75
C THR A 86 -2.54 8.06 -5.95
N ASN A 87 -3.51 7.92 -6.82
CA ASN A 87 -3.66 8.78 -8.01
C ASN A 87 -3.79 10.26 -7.66
N LYS A 88 -3.18 11.12 -8.49
CA LYS A 88 -3.32 12.60 -8.43
C LYS A 88 -4.46 13.12 -9.29
N SER A 89 -4.93 12.33 -10.24
CA SER A 89 -5.95 12.74 -11.21
C SER A 89 -7.03 11.66 -11.37
N MET A 90 -8.18 12.08 -11.87
CA MET A 90 -9.31 11.19 -12.15
C MET A 90 -10.04 11.67 -13.40
N PHE A 91 -10.78 10.79 -14.05
CA PHE A 91 -11.79 11.20 -15.01
C PHE A 91 -13.08 11.59 -14.28
N PRO A 92 -13.71 12.73 -14.63
CA PRO A 92 -15.02 13.09 -14.09
C PRO A 92 -16.07 12.02 -14.39
N TYR A 93 -16.07 11.50 -15.61
CA TYR A 93 -16.91 10.39 -16.03
C TYR A 93 -16.06 9.12 -16.12
N SER A 94 -16.56 8.07 -15.47
CA SER A 94 -15.87 6.79 -15.40
C SER A 94 -16.19 5.97 -16.66
N GLU A 95 -15.19 5.42 -17.31
CA GLU A 95 -15.32 4.45 -18.41
C GLU A 95 -15.09 3.04 -17.87
N ILE A 96 -15.86 2.07 -18.40
CA ILE A 96 -15.65 0.66 -18.12
C ILE A 96 -14.68 0.09 -19.13
N VAL A 97 -13.73 -0.69 -18.69
CA VAL A 97 -12.83 -1.42 -19.58
C VAL A 97 -13.47 -2.71 -20.00
N MET A 98 -13.46 -2.94 -21.31
CA MET A 98 -13.76 -4.24 -21.90
C MET A 98 -12.42 -4.90 -22.26
N PRO A 99 -11.90 -5.83 -21.47
CA PRO A 99 -10.68 -6.53 -21.86
C PRO A 99 -10.90 -7.28 -23.18
N ALA A 100 -9.88 -7.32 -24.02
CA ALA A 100 -9.95 -8.00 -25.31
C ALA A 100 -10.27 -9.49 -25.09
N GLY A 101 -11.48 -9.91 -25.51
CA GLY A 101 -11.94 -11.30 -25.40
C GLY A 101 -12.49 -11.72 -24.02
N GLY A 102 -12.65 -10.79 -23.09
CA GLY A 102 -13.17 -11.02 -21.74
C GLY A 102 -14.61 -10.56 -21.56
N SER A 103 -15.25 -11.00 -20.49
CA SER A 103 -16.45 -10.37 -19.94
C SER A 103 -16.08 -8.99 -19.42
N ALA A 104 -16.98 -8.02 -19.61
CA ALA A 104 -16.85 -6.75 -18.93
C ALA A 104 -16.86 -6.99 -17.43
N ASP A 105 -15.81 -6.63 -16.74
CA ASP A 105 -15.91 -6.36 -15.33
C ASP A 105 -16.66 -5.03 -15.21
N ALA A 106 -17.96 -5.12 -14.91
CA ALA A 106 -18.83 -3.95 -14.86
C ALA A 106 -18.38 -2.94 -13.80
N ASP A 107 -17.52 -3.36 -12.88
CA ASP A 107 -17.06 -2.57 -11.75
C ASP A 107 -15.64 -2.02 -11.94
N TYR A 108 -14.83 -2.57 -12.86
CA TYR A 108 -13.47 -2.10 -13.12
C TYR A 108 -13.46 -0.99 -14.19
N ARG A 109 -12.89 0.15 -13.87
CA ARG A 109 -13.00 1.39 -14.61
C ARG A 109 -11.63 1.84 -15.14
N ILE A 110 -11.62 2.70 -16.16
CA ILE A 110 -10.39 3.37 -16.65
C ILE A 110 -10.15 4.64 -15.85
N ASP A 111 -8.95 4.80 -15.32
CA ASP A 111 -8.43 6.06 -14.80
C ASP A 111 -7.42 6.72 -15.77
N PRO A 112 -6.96 7.96 -15.52
CA PRO A 112 -6.00 8.64 -16.39
C PRO A 112 -4.64 7.95 -16.55
N ASN A 113 -4.32 6.97 -15.72
CA ASN A 113 -3.04 6.25 -15.71
C ASN A 113 -3.17 4.79 -16.16
N TYR A 114 -4.36 4.34 -16.50
CA TYR A 114 -4.71 2.95 -16.79
C TYR A 114 -3.75 2.24 -17.76
N GLU A 115 -3.40 2.88 -18.88
CA GLU A 115 -2.54 2.31 -19.94
C GLU A 115 -1.05 2.67 -19.77
N LYS A 116 -0.67 3.28 -18.65
CA LYS A 116 0.71 3.74 -18.44
C LYS A 116 1.59 2.64 -17.90
N ALA A 117 2.05 1.78 -18.78
CA ALA A 117 3.06 0.78 -18.44
C ALA A 117 4.40 1.44 -18.03
N GLY A 118 5.15 0.73 -17.19
CA GLY A 118 6.47 1.11 -16.74
C GLY A 118 6.48 2.08 -15.55
N PHE A 119 7.70 2.47 -15.15
CA PHE A 119 7.94 3.25 -13.94
C PHE A 119 7.59 4.73 -14.12
N ASN A 120 6.35 5.12 -13.76
CA ASN A 120 5.83 6.47 -13.94
C ASN A 120 5.43 7.15 -12.62
N VAL A 121 6.43 7.63 -11.88
CA VAL A 121 6.25 8.19 -10.54
C VAL A 121 5.55 9.56 -10.50
N SER A 122 5.46 10.29 -11.62
CA SER A 122 4.94 11.66 -11.62
C SER A 122 3.43 11.73 -11.38
N GLN A 123 2.70 10.65 -11.64
CA GLN A 123 1.23 10.59 -11.63
C GLN A 123 0.64 10.23 -10.27
N PHE A 124 1.45 9.76 -9.34
CA PHE A 124 1.02 9.27 -8.05
C PHE A 124 1.54 10.11 -6.89
N ASN A 125 0.81 10.08 -5.78
CA ASN A 125 1.32 10.50 -4.48
C ASN A 125 1.96 9.29 -3.81
N TYR A 126 3.18 9.47 -3.33
CA TYR A 126 3.92 8.46 -2.61
C TYR A 126 4.14 8.88 -1.16
N LEU A 127 4.18 7.91 -0.25
CA LEU A 127 4.65 8.17 1.10
C LEU A 127 6.10 8.65 1.05
N LYS A 128 6.33 9.79 1.67
CA LYS A 128 7.69 10.32 1.82
C LYS A 128 8.28 9.77 3.10
N VAL A 129 9.44 9.17 2.98
CA VAL A 129 10.25 8.79 4.14
C VAL A 129 10.68 10.06 4.86
N SER A 130 10.49 10.13 6.17
CA SER A 130 11.03 11.24 6.95
C SER A 130 12.47 10.96 7.33
N ASP A 131 13.37 11.91 7.11
CA ASP A 131 14.78 11.83 7.45
C ASP A 131 15.07 11.67 8.96
N LYS A 132 14.04 11.55 9.79
CA LYS A 132 14.14 11.63 11.26
C LYS A 132 13.61 10.41 12.01
N GLY A 133 13.34 9.29 11.32
CA GLY A 133 12.80 8.08 11.98
C GLY A 133 11.43 8.26 12.64
N VAL A 134 10.72 9.34 12.32
CA VAL A 134 9.35 9.62 12.77
C VAL A 134 8.41 9.14 11.67
N LEU A 135 7.32 8.46 12.04
CA LEU A 135 6.28 8.09 11.10
C LEU A 135 5.83 9.34 10.32
N PRO A 136 5.74 9.28 8.98
CA PRO A 136 5.19 10.38 8.19
C PRO A 136 3.83 10.82 8.74
N ALA A 137 3.51 12.11 8.57
CA ALA A 137 2.24 12.67 9.04
C ALA A 137 0.99 11.98 8.44
N ASP A 138 1.16 11.22 7.36
CA ASP A 138 0.09 10.46 6.69
C ASP A 138 -0.33 9.19 7.44
N PHE A 139 0.49 8.73 8.40
CA PHE A 139 0.14 7.58 9.22
C PHE A 139 -0.89 7.96 10.29
N SER A 140 -1.92 7.15 10.42
CA SER A 140 -2.98 7.29 11.42
C SER A 140 -3.33 5.92 12.02
N PRO A 141 -4.01 5.88 13.18
CA PRO A 141 -4.44 4.63 13.80
C PRO A 141 -5.26 3.75 12.85
N MET A 142 -5.19 2.43 13.05
CA MET A 142 -5.97 1.46 12.27
C MET A 142 -7.50 1.61 12.43
N THR A 143 -7.95 2.38 13.43
CA THR A 143 -9.37 2.74 13.58
C THR A 143 -9.87 3.71 12.51
N ASP A 144 -8.95 4.41 11.85
CA ASP A 144 -9.28 5.43 10.87
C ASP A 144 -9.36 4.83 9.47
N SER A 145 -10.39 5.18 8.73
CA SER A 145 -10.46 4.90 7.30
C SER A 145 -9.75 5.98 6.50
N LYS A 146 -9.21 5.61 5.35
CA LYS A 146 -8.57 6.52 4.40
C LYS A 146 -9.33 6.53 3.08
N TYR A 147 -9.09 7.58 2.30
CA TYR A 147 -9.75 7.78 1.02
C TYR A 147 -8.72 8.09 -0.05
N CYS A 148 -8.91 7.58 -1.25
CA CYS A 148 -8.08 7.86 -2.40
C CYS A 148 -8.92 7.95 -3.67
N LEU A 149 -8.38 8.58 -4.70
CA LEU A 149 -8.94 8.52 -6.03
C LEU A 149 -8.83 7.11 -6.59
N GLU A 150 -9.66 6.80 -7.57
CA GLU A 150 -9.59 5.57 -8.35
C GLU A 150 -8.18 5.38 -8.92
N ASN A 151 -7.66 4.16 -8.80
CA ASN A 151 -6.39 3.75 -9.37
C ASN A 151 -6.58 2.34 -9.93
N THR A 152 -6.71 2.26 -11.23
CA THR A 152 -6.92 1.04 -12.00
C THR A 152 -5.85 0.94 -13.07
N MET A 153 -5.55 -0.26 -13.52
CA MET A 153 -4.39 -0.49 -14.38
C MET A 153 -4.58 -1.66 -15.32
N GLU A 154 -4.02 -1.51 -16.51
CA GLU A 154 -3.83 -2.59 -17.46
C GLU A 154 -2.74 -3.57 -16.95
N HIS A 155 -2.73 -4.78 -17.51
CA HIS A 155 -1.80 -5.84 -17.18
C HIS A 155 -0.35 -5.35 -16.97
N ASP A 156 0.21 -4.66 -17.96
CA ASP A 156 1.61 -4.21 -17.95
C ASP A 156 1.88 -3.03 -16.98
N ALA A 157 0.83 -2.47 -16.39
CA ALA A 157 0.91 -1.40 -15.41
C ALA A 157 0.72 -1.90 -13.96
N GLN A 158 0.46 -3.19 -13.75
CA GLN A 158 0.34 -3.81 -12.43
C GLN A 158 1.73 -4.00 -11.79
N THR A 159 2.32 -2.91 -11.33
CA THR A 159 3.61 -2.91 -10.65
C THR A 159 3.51 -2.26 -9.28
N GLN A 160 4.40 -2.63 -8.37
CA GLN A 160 4.40 -2.12 -7.00
C GLN A 160 4.55 -0.60 -6.92
N ALA A 161 5.11 0.06 -7.94
CA ALA A 161 5.23 1.52 -8.02
C ALA A 161 3.94 2.20 -8.49
N GLN A 162 3.00 1.46 -9.07
CA GLN A 162 1.77 2.00 -9.66
C GLN A 162 0.50 1.51 -8.93
N THR A 163 0.57 0.41 -8.20
CA THR A 163 -0.57 -0.17 -7.49
C THR A 163 -0.75 0.45 -6.11
N THR A 164 -1.96 0.90 -5.81
CA THR A 164 -2.30 1.45 -4.49
C THR A 164 -2.10 0.38 -3.41
N ALA A 165 -1.40 0.77 -2.35
CA ALA A 165 -1.08 -0.11 -1.24
C ALA A 165 -1.40 0.52 0.11
N ALA A 166 -1.71 -0.33 1.09
CA ALA A 166 -1.73 0.03 2.50
C ALA A 166 -0.37 -0.31 3.13
N VAL A 167 0.29 0.67 3.73
CA VAL A 167 1.52 0.46 4.50
C VAL A 167 1.18 0.45 5.97
N ALA A 168 1.36 -0.70 6.62
CA ALA A 168 1.12 -0.88 8.05
C ALA A 168 2.43 -0.86 8.82
N SER A 169 2.50 -0.08 9.90
CA SER A 169 3.59 -0.17 10.86
C SER A 169 3.27 -1.18 11.95
N ALA A 170 4.26 -1.95 12.37
CA ALA A 170 4.14 -2.90 13.46
C ALA A 170 5.39 -2.92 14.33
N VAL A 171 5.23 -3.38 15.57
CA VAL A 171 6.34 -3.79 16.43
C VAL A 171 6.40 -5.32 16.41
N TYR A 172 7.42 -5.84 15.76
CA TYR A 172 7.69 -7.27 15.68
C TYR A 172 8.77 -7.63 16.71
N THR A 173 8.48 -8.59 17.56
CA THR A 173 9.39 -9.06 18.60
C THR A 173 9.68 -10.53 18.35
N PRO A 174 10.91 -10.89 17.97
CA PRO A 174 11.30 -12.28 17.80
C PRO A 174 11.22 -13.08 19.12
N ASN A 175 11.16 -14.41 18.99
CA ASN A 175 11.23 -15.29 20.15
C ASN A 175 12.47 -15.00 21.01
N SER A 176 12.31 -14.97 22.33
CA SER A 176 13.35 -14.68 23.34
C SER A 176 13.83 -13.21 23.40
N PHE A 177 13.11 -12.29 22.73
CA PHE A 177 13.33 -10.85 22.86
C PHE A 177 12.24 -10.19 23.71
N THR A 178 12.52 -8.99 24.21
CA THR A 178 11.55 -8.19 24.96
C THR A 178 10.83 -7.24 24.01
N VAL A 179 9.52 -7.04 24.22
CA VAL A 179 8.73 -6.11 23.41
C VAL A 179 9.33 -4.70 23.47
N GLY A 180 9.57 -4.09 22.31
CA GLY A 180 10.19 -2.78 22.18
C GLY A 180 11.72 -2.78 22.32
N GLU A 181 12.36 -3.95 22.41
CA GLU A 181 13.81 -4.11 22.29
C GLU A 181 14.21 -3.97 20.81
N SER A 182 15.33 -3.27 20.56
CA SER A 182 15.94 -3.20 19.24
C SER A 182 16.73 -4.48 18.96
N TRP A 183 16.77 -4.92 17.70
CA TRP A 183 17.44 -6.16 17.30
C TRP A 183 17.91 -6.13 15.86
N PHE A 184 18.75 -7.08 15.50
CA PHE A 184 19.33 -7.20 14.17
C PHE A 184 18.91 -8.51 13.50
N ARG A 185 18.86 -8.51 12.16
CA ARG A 185 18.72 -9.71 11.34
C ARG A 185 19.84 -9.74 10.31
N LEU A 186 20.53 -10.86 10.25
CA LEU A 186 21.54 -11.16 9.21
C LEU A 186 21.24 -12.55 8.65
N LEU A 187 20.98 -12.65 7.35
CA LEU A 187 20.68 -13.89 6.65
C LEU A 187 19.60 -14.74 7.36
N GLY A 188 18.55 -14.10 7.86
CA GLY A 188 17.42 -14.74 8.55
C GLY A 188 17.65 -15.04 10.03
N VAL A 189 18.87 -14.89 10.55
CA VAL A 189 19.19 -15.09 11.97
C VAL A 189 19.07 -13.76 12.75
N THR A 190 18.48 -13.80 13.93
CA THR A 190 18.27 -12.63 14.79
C THR A 190 19.36 -12.50 15.87
N TYR A 191 19.82 -11.28 16.11
CA TYR A 191 20.86 -10.94 17.09
C TYR A 191 20.41 -9.78 17.97
N LYS A 192 20.78 -9.80 19.27
CA LYS A 192 20.37 -8.77 20.22
C LYS A 192 21.27 -7.54 20.22
N THR A 193 22.54 -7.72 19.97
CA THR A 193 23.54 -6.68 20.12
C THR A 193 24.50 -6.64 18.93
N LEU A 194 25.15 -5.51 18.75
CA LEU A 194 26.25 -5.39 17.79
C LEU A 194 27.45 -6.27 18.19
N ALA A 195 27.63 -6.54 19.47
CA ALA A 195 28.64 -7.50 19.92
C ALA A 195 28.38 -8.93 19.41
N ASP A 196 27.10 -9.33 19.32
CA ASP A 196 26.72 -10.62 18.71
C ASP A 196 27.08 -10.65 17.22
N LEU A 197 26.79 -9.56 16.48
CA LEU A 197 27.20 -9.42 15.08
C LEU A 197 28.73 -9.42 14.92
N GLN A 198 29.46 -8.72 15.80
CA GLN A 198 30.92 -8.73 15.80
C GLN A 198 31.49 -10.11 16.06
N ALA A 199 30.87 -10.91 16.92
CA ALA A 199 31.29 -12.28 17.17
C ALA A 199 31.13 -13.15 15.91
N VAL A 200 30.02 -13.00 15.18
CA VAL A 200 29.77 -13.69 13.91
C VAL A 200 30.75 -13.23 12.84
N TYR A 201 31.00 -11.94 12.71
CA TYR A 201 32.00 -11.37 11.81
C TYR A 201 33.39 -11.96 12.09
N ASN A 202 33.83 -11.92 13.35
CA ASN A 202 35.13 -12.45 13.73
C ASN A 202 35.26 -13.96 13.46
N ALA A 203 34.20 -14.73 13.69
CA ALA A 203 34.17 -16.16 13.37
C ALA A 203 34.28 -16.41 11.87
N ALA A 204 33.60 -15.60 11.05
CA ALA A 204 33.67 -15.68 9.59
C ALA A 204 35.06 -15.27 9.05
N ALA A 205 35.69 -14.27 9.65
CA ALA A 205 37.03 -13.77 9.27
C ALA A 205 38.19 -14.63 9.79
N ALA A 206 37.92 -15.65 10.60
CA ALA A 206 38.96 -16.52 11.16
C ALA A 206 39.55 -17.47 10.08
N GLY A 207 40.81 -17.27 9.75
CA GLY A 207 41.50 -18.08 8.75
C GLY A 207 41.28 -17.60 7.32
N THR A 208 41.01 -18.54 6.40
CA THR A 208 40.71 -18.23 4.99
C THR A 208 39.19 -18.41 4.80
N PRO A 209 38.42 -17.33 4.65
CA PRO A 209 36.97 -17.41 4.52
C PRO A 209 36.54 -18.19 3.28
N ASP A 210 35.55 -19.05 3.41
CA ASP A 210 34.81 -19.58 2.29
C ASP A 210 33.79 -18.54 1.74
N ALA A 211 33.05 -18.89 0.67
CA ALA A 211 32.13 -17.95 0.05
C ALA A 211 30.99 -17.48 0.99
N ALA A 212 30.48 -18.34 1.87
CA ALA A 212 29.43 -18.01 2.82
C ALA A 212 29.98 -17.12 3.97
N GLN A 213 31.18 -17.40 4.44
CA GLN A 213 31.89 -16.60 5.43
C GLN A 213 32.23 -15.21 4.85
N GLN A 214 32.68 -15.15 3.60
CA GLN A 214 32.96 -13.88 2.93
C GLN A 214 31.67 -13.04 2.78
N GLN A 215 30.55 -13.66 2.45
CA GLN A 215 29.25 -12.95 2.40
C GLN A 215 28.90 -12.32 3.75
N ILE A 216 29.09 -13.01 4.86
CA ILE A 216 28.85 -12.46 6.21
C ILE A 216 29.72 -11.23 6.45
N ILE A 217 31.02 -11.32 6.11
CA ILE A 217 31.98 -10.23 6.25
C ILE A 217 31.53 -9.03 5.44
N ASP A 218 31.24 -9.24 4.15
CA ASP A 218 30.83 -8.16 3.23
C ASP A 218 29.55 -7.46 3.68
N LEU A 219 28.54 -8.22 4.14
CA LEU A 219 27.26 -7.66 4.62
C LEU A 219 27.47 -6.82 5.91
N CYS A 220 28.32 -7.27 6.80
CA CYS A 220 28.65 -6.52 8.02
C CYS A 220 29.43 -5.24 7.68
N ASP A 221 30.43 -5.31 6.82
CA ASP A 221 31.23 -4.15 6.39
C ASP A 221 30.35 -3.08 5.71
N GLN A 222 29.46 -3.51 4.81
CA GLN A 222 28.48 -2.64 4.15
C GLN A 222 27.54 -1.97 5.16
N PHE A 223 27.02 -2.72 6.12
CA PHE A 223 26.17 -2.16 7.18
C PHE A 223 26.92 -1.12 8.03
N TYR A 224 28.15 -1.41 8.43
CA TYR A 224 28.98 -0.46 9.15
C TYR A 224 29.25 0.82 8.33
N ALA A 225 29.55 0.67 7.05
CA ALA A 225 29.77 1.82 6.16
C ALA A 225 28.51 2.70 6.06
N ARG A 226 27.32 2.10 6.00
CA ARG A 226 26.03 2.84 5.97
C ARG A 226 25.78 3.56 7.29
N ILE A 227 26.08 2.93 8.45
CA ILE A 227 25.97 3.60 9.75
C ILE A 227 26.92 4.82 9.81
N ALA A 228 28.17 4.65 9.39
CA ALA A 228 29.16 5.74 9.38
C ALA A 228 28.74 6.88 8.45
N LYS A 229 28.19 6.55 7.28
CA LYS A 229 27.63 7.52 6.31
C LYS A 229 26.45 8.30 6.94
N ALA A 230 25.51 7.60 7.57
CA ALA A 230 24.36 8.21 8.23
C ALA A 230 24.78 9.11 9.42
N ALA A 231 25.76 8.70 10.20
CA ALA A 231 26.33 9.52 11.28
C ALA A 231 26.96 10.80 10.75
N THR A 232 27.81 10.69 9.72
CA THR A 232 28.44 11.84 9.07
C THR A 232 27.40 12.82 8.52
N ALA A 233 26.36 12.33 7.85
CA ALA A 233 25.28 13.16 7.32
C ALA A 233 24.49 13.91 8.40
N GLN A 234 24.51 13.44 9.65
CA GLN A 234 23.85 14.04 10.80
C GLN A 234 24.83 14.77 11.75
N GLU A 235 26.06 14.97 11.31
CA GLU A 235 27.14 15.59 12.13
C GLU A 235 27.37 14.87 13.46
N LYS A 236 27.22 13.52 13.45
CA LYS A 236 27.42 12.65 14.61
C LYS A 236 28.66 11.78 14.44
N THR A 237 29.15 11.27 15.54
CA THR A 237 30.23 10.28 15.59
C THR A 237 29.66 8.99 16.16
N VAL A 238 30.01 7.87 15.55
CA VAL A 238 29.72 6.52 16.07
C VAL A 238 31.04 5.81 16.38
N GLY A 239 30.98 4.74 17.14
CA GLY A 239 32.14 3.92 17.50
C GLY A 239 32.92 3.48 16.25
N ALA A 240 34.25 3.33 16.39
CA ALA A 240 35.17 3.04 15.30
C ALA A 240 35.09 1.60 14.76
N ASP A 241 34.43 0.71 15.49
CA ASP A 241 34.16 -0.68 15.09
C ASP A 241 32.79 -1.12 15.63
N PHE A 242 32.25 -2.25 15.18
CA PHE A 242 30.95 -2.75 15.62
C PHE A 242 30.81 -2.90 17.13
N ALA A 243 31.85 -3.42 17.79
CA ALA A 243 31.79 -3.67 19.24
C ALA A 243 31.72 -2.37 20.05
N SER A 244 32.16 -1.26 19.50
CA SER A 244 32.16 0.05 20.15
C SER A 244 30.89 0.88 19.89
N ILE A 245 30.00 0.46 18.95
CA ILE A 245 28.73 1.13 18.67
C ILE A 245 27.67 0.64 19.65
N THR A 246 26.98 1.55 20.30
CA THR A 246 25.87 1.23 21.20
C THR A 246 24.52 1.29 20.49
N ILE A 247 23.52 0.55 20.98
CA ILE A 247 22.14 0.66 20.51
C ILE A 247 21.63 2.11 20.64
N ALA A 248 22.02 2.84 21.68
CA ALA A 248 21.62 4.23 21.87
C ALA A 248 22.16 5.14 20.77
N GLU A 249 23.40 4.93 20.30
CA GLU A 249 23.96 5.66 19.15
C GLU A 249 23.20 5.35 17.86
N LEU A 250 22.86 4.08 17.60
CA LEU A 250 22.04 3.70 16.45
C LEU A 250 20.65 4.33 16.52
N ASP A 251 19.99 4.25 17.66
CA ASP A 251 18.66 4.85 17.87
C ASP A 251 18.68 6.37 17.70
N ASP A 252 19.80 7.02 18.06
CA ASP A 252 19.96 8.47 17.92
C ASP A 252 20.24 8.92 16.49
N LEU A 253 20.65 8.03 15.58
CA LEU A 253 20.85 8.36 14.16
C LEU A 253 19.56 8.70 13.43
N LYS A 254 18.38 8.46 14.02
CA LYS A 254 17.04 8.93 13.55
C LYS A 254 16.71 8.63 12.09
N SER A 255 17.35 7.65 11.51
CA SER A 255 17.17 7.30 10.10
C SER A 255 16.07 6.28 9.84
N GLY A 256 15.26 5.95 10.85
CA GLY A 256 14.13 5.01 10.71
C GLY A 256 14.52 3.64 10.14
N GLY A 257 15.77 3.21 10.35
CA GLY A 257 16.31 2.00 9.74
C GLY A 257 16.87 2.16 8.33
N GLU A 258 16.91 3.38 7.77
CA GLU A 258 17.45 3.65 6.44
C GLU A 258 18.88 3.14 6.22
N TYR A 259 19.75 3.20 7.24
CA TYR A 259 21.08 2.58 7.15
C TYR A 259 21.03 1.04 7.10
N SER A 260 19.89 0.40 7.36
CA SER A 260 19.64 -1.03 7.12
C SER A 260 19.30 -1.33 5.66
N LYS A 261 18.89 -0.32 4.90
CA LYS A 261 18.55 -0.46 3.49
C LYS A 261 19.82 -0.73 2.67
N PRO A 262 19.89 -1.86 1.92
CA PRO A 262 21.00 -2.11 1.01
C PRO A 262 21.16 -0.99 -0.02
N ASP A 263 22.39 -0.66 -0.38
CA ASP A 263 22.69 0.35 -1.43
C ASP A 263 22.76 -0.35 -2.79
N ALA A 264 21.62 -0.36 -3.51
CA ALA A 264 21.54 -0.98 -4.83
C ALA A 264 22.46 -0.31 -5.85
N THR A 265 22.83 0.98 -5.66
CA THR A 265 23.80 1.66 -6.54
C THR A 265 25.20 1.11 -6.34
N ALA A 266 25.50 0.52 -5.19
CA ALA A 266 26.71 -0.23 -4.90
C ALA A 266 26.60 -1.72 -5.25
N GLY A 267 25.46 -2.16 -5.83
CA GLY A 267 25.21 -3.55 -6.20
C GLY A 267 24.76 -4.43 -5.01
N GLU A 268 24.37 -3.84 -3.89
CA GLU A 268 23.89 -4.58 -2.72
C GLU A 268 22.43 -4.99 -2.92
N THR A 269 22.11 -6.27 -2.71
CA THR A 269 20.73 -6.81 -2.82
C THR A 269 20.16 -7.26 -1.48
N VAL A 270 21.01 -7.56 -0.51
CA VAL A 270 20.66 -7.95 0.86
C VAL A 270 21.55 -7.18 1.84
N GLY A 271 21.17 -7.13 3.12
CA GLY A 271 21.95 -6.41 4.13
C GLY A 271 21.72 -6.95 5.52
N VAL A 272 22.47 -6.40 6.49
CA VAL A 272 22.11 -6.47 7.90
C VAL A 272 20.94 -5.52 8.10
N GLU A 273 19.87 -6.02 8.70
CA GLU A 273 18.67 -5.25 9.00
C GLU A 273 18.65 -4.90 10.49
N TYR A 274 18.41 -3.63 10.80
CA TYR A 274 18.24 -3.15 12.17
C TYR A 274 16.81 -2.73 12.44
N PHE A 275 16.17 -3.42 13.34
CA PHE A 275 14.80 -3.14 13.77
C PHE A 275 14.79 -2.30 15.03
N GLN A 276 14.77 -1.00 14.86
CA GLN A 276 14.75 -0.04 15.97
C GLN A 276 13.48 -0.22 16.81
N LYS A 277 13.62 -0.62 18.08
CA LYS A 277 12.50 -0.96 18.98
C LYS A 277 11.52 -1.98 18.38
N GLY A 278 12.02 -2.84 17.50
CA GLY A 278 11.22 -3.83 16.80
C GLY A 278 10.31 -3.28 15.69
N VAL A 279 10.42 -2.01 15.33
CA VAL A 279 9.53 -1.39 14.32
C VAL A 279 9.86 -1.93 12.93
N CYS A 280 8.81 -2.31 12.21
CA CYS A 280 8.87 -2.71 10.81
C CYS A 280 7.60 -2.30 10.06
N TYR A 281 7.68 -2.34 8.72
CA TYR A 281 6.61 -1.92 7.84
C TYR A 281 6.23 -3.04 6.88
N TYR A 282 4.93 -3.19 6.67
CA TYR A 282 4.35 -4.14 5.73
C TYR A 282 3.63 -3.37 4.63
N ASN A 283 4.00 -3.63 3.39
CA ASN A 283 3.32 -3.07 2.23
C ASN A 283 2.30 -4.09 1.71
N ILE A 284 1.02 -3.73 1.73
CA ILE A 284 -0.11 -4.58 1.35
C ILE A 284 -0.73 -4.00 0.08
N LEU A 285 -0.47 -4.63 -1.06
CA LEU A 285 -1.11 -4.24 -2.32
C LEU A 285 -2.62 -4.47 -2.24
N ILE A 286 -3.41 -3.51 -2.69
CA ILE A 286 -4.87 -3.63 -2.65
C ILE A 286 -5.34 -4.35 -3.91
N ARG A 287 -6.03 -5.47 -3.71
CA ARG A 287 -6.71 -6.21 -4.77
C ARG A 287 -8.13 -5.72 -4.88
N HIS A 288 -8.56 -5.47 -6.12
CA HIS A 288 -9.95 -5.16 -6.40
C HIS A 288 -10.80 -6.43 -6.39
N ASP A 289 -10.28 -7.51 -6.95
CA ASP A 289 -10.90 -8.83 -6.87
C ASP A 289 -9.90 -9.85 -6.29
N ASP A 290 -10.14 -10.29 -5.05
CA ASP A 290 -9.29 -11.26 -4.34
C ASP A 290 -9.57 -12.71 -4.77
N GLU A 291 -10.63 -12.98 -5.55
CA GLU A 291 -10.97 -14.29 -6.09
C GLU A 291 -10.22 -14.60 -7.39
N ILE A 292 -9.69 -13.58 -8.08
CA ILE A 292 -8.91 -13.75 -9.30
C ILE A 292 -7.56 -14.40 -8.98
N THR A 293 -7.35 -15.62 -9.48
CA THR A 293 -6.12 -16.40 -9.26
C THR A 293 -5.14 -16.34 -10.43
N GLU A 294 -5.59 -15.88 -11.60
CA GLU A 294 -4.74 -15.76 -12.77
C GLU A 294 -3.66 -14.71 -12.55
N TRP A 295 -2.47 -14.97 -13.11
CA TRP A 295 -1.32 -14.09 -13.01
C TRP A 295 -1.59 -12.75 -13.68
N MET A 296 -1.41 -11.65 -12.95
CA MET A 296 -1.55 -10.27 -13.44
C MET A 296 -2.88 -10.04 -14.20
N ALA A 297 -3.94 -10.75 -13.83
CA ALA A 297 -5.21 -10.67 -14.54
C ALA A 297 -5.86 -9.29 -14.42
N HIS A 298 -6.61 -8.93 -15.44
CA HIS A 298 -7.41 -7.69 -15.46
C HIS A 298 -8.37 -7.65 -14.26
N GLY A 299 -8.45 -6.50 -13.59
CA GLY A 299 -9.34 -6.31 -12.44
C GLY A 299 -8.81 -6.88 -11.12
N LYS A 300 -7.67 -7.57 -11.11
CA LYS A 300 -7.12 -8.18 -9.90
C LYS A 300 -6.64 -7.14 -8.90
N TYR A 301 -5.89 -6.14 -9.33
CA TYR A 301 -5.30 -5.10 -8.49
C TYR A 301 -5.97 -3.74 -8.70
N GLY A 302 -5.80 -2.86 -7.72
CA GLY A 302 -6.24 -1.48 -7.81
C GLY A 302 -7.38 -1.13 -6.85
N VAL A 303 -7.83 0.10 -6.96
CA VAL A 303 -8.98 0.63 -6.22
C VAL A 303 -9.93 1.36 -7.16
N VAL A 304 -11.18 1.00 -7.12
CA VAL A 304 -12.26 1.58 -7.93
C VAL A 304 -13.08 2.53 -7.06
N ARG A 305 -13.43 3.69 -7.60
CA ARG A 305 -14.28 4.68 -6.92
C ARG A 305 -15.59 4.06 -6.42
N ASN A 306 -16.19 4.66 -5.43
CA ASN A 306 -17.46 4.25 -4.84
C ASN A 306 -17.45 2.85 -4.18
N ASN A 307 -16.28 2.26 -3.96
CA ASN A 307 -16.10 1.01 -3.24
C ASN A 307 -15.45 1.24 -1.87
N TRP A 308 -15.71 0.33 -0.94
CA TRP A 308 -15.10 0.27 0.37
C TRP A 308 -14.30 -1.03 0.50
N TYR A 309 -12.99 -0.88 0.51
CA TYR A 309 -12.03 -1.97 0.70
C TYR A 309 -11.76 -2.14 2.19
N THR A 310 -12.04 -3.33 2.71
CA THR A 310 -11.72 -3.71 4.09
C THR A 310 -10.62 -4.76 4.07
N LEU A 311 -9.43 -4.37 4.51
CA LEU A 311 -8.26 -5.22 4.60
C LEU A 311 -8.15 -5.76 6.02
N THR A 312 -8.06 -7.08 6.17
CA THR A 312 -7.94 -7.76 7.46
C THR A 312 -6.68 -8.60 7.52
N ILE A 313 -5.74 -8.22 8.38
CA ILE A 313 -4.48 -8.97 8.58
C ILE A 313 -4.78 -10.20 9.43
N ASN A 314 -4.56 -11.39 8.88
CA ASN A 314 -4.83 -12.67 9.55
C ASN A 314 -3.58 -13.31 10.15
N SER A 315 -2.46 -13.24 9.44
CA SER A 315 -1.22 -13.84 9.94
C SER A 315 0.01 -13.06 9.51
N VAL A 316 1.07 -13.19 10.29
CA VAL A 316 2.42 -12.67 10.03
C VAL A 316 3.37 -13.84 10.02
N LYS A 317 4.14 -14.00 8.95
CA LYS A 317 5.13 -15.08 8.79
C LYS A 317 6.52 -14.62 9.22
N GLN A 318 6.89 -13.39 8.86
CA GLN A 318 8.20 -12.79 9.07
C GLN A 318 8.06 -11.30 9.40
N PRO A 319 9.09 -10.65 9.98
CA PRO A 319 9.08 -9.20 10.11
C PRO A 319 9.04 -8.54 8.73
N GLY A 320 8.37 -7.40 8.65
CA GLY A 320 8.42 -6.52 7.47
C GLY A 320 9.80 -5.87 7.31
N THR A 321 9.91 -4.87 6.45
CA THR A 321 11.15 -4.10 6.28
C THR A 321 11.32 -3.11 7.44
N PRO A 322 12.54 -2.89 7.97
CA PRO A 322 12.78 -1.89 9.02
C PRO A 322 12.77 -0.44 8.49
N TRP A 323 12.55 -0.24 7.20
CA TRP A 323 12.35 1.06 6.55
C TRP A 323 11.04 1.06 5.74
N ILE A 324 10.54 2.24 5.40
CA ILE A 324 9.42 2.39 4.47
C ILE A 324 9.99 2.35 3.04
N PRO A 325 9.63 1.37 2.20
CA PRO A 325 10.12 1.29 0.83
C PRO A 325 9.79 2.53 0.00
N ASP A 326 10.79 3.12 -0.64
CA ASP A 326 10.63 4.26 -1.55
C ASP A 326 10.18 3.77 -2.93
N LYS A 327 8.89 3.90 -3.21
CA LYS A 327 8.31 3.49 -4.50
C LYS A 327 8.64 4.44 -5.66
N THR A 328 9.38 5.53 -5.40
CA THR A 328 9.84 6.46 -6.45
C THR A 328 11.26 6.16 -6.94
N ASP A 329 11.98 5.30 -6.25
CA ASP A 329 13.36 4.92 -6.55
C ASP A 329 13.40 3.57 -7.27
N PRO A 330 13.74 3.50 -8.56
CA PRO A 330 13.83 2.24 -9.29
C PRO A 330 14.95 1.32 -8.77
N THR A 331 15.86 1.84 -7.96
CA THR A 331 16.95 1.07 -7.34
C THR A 331 16.62 0.60 -5.92
N GLU A 332 15.37 0.82 -5.46
CA GLU A 332 14.90 0.33 -4.15
C GLU A 332 15.06 -1.21 -4.06
N PRO A 333 15.70 -1.75 -3.01
CA PRO A 333 15.88 -3.21 -2.85
C PRO A 333 14.57 -4.01 -2.87
N THR A 334 13.45 -3.38 -2.58
CA THR A 334 12.11 -4.00 -2.69
C THR A 334 11.54 -3.97 -4.09
N ASN A 335 12.34 -3.55 -5.08
CA ASN A 335 12.02 -3.51 -6.51
C ASN A 335 10.63 -2.94 -6.85
N PRO A 336 10.45 -1.61 -6.88
CA PRO A 336 9.15 -1.00 -7.18
C PRO A 336 8.63 -1.28 -8.59
N GLY A 337 9.52 -1.62 -9.53
CA GLY A 337 9.17 -1.99 -10.90
C GLY A 337 8.78 -3.45 -11.08
N GLU A 338 8.80 -4.26 -10.00
CA GLU A 338 8.41 -5.67 -10.03
C GLU A 338 6.90 -5.82 -10.19
N ASP A 339 6.50 -6.89 -10.87
CA ASP A 339 5.09 -7.24 -11.03
C ASP A 339 4.43 -7.48 -9.66
N ASP A 340 3.17 -7.08 -9.54
CA ASP A 340 2.44 -7.17 -8.27
C ASP A 340 2.31 -8.61 -7.75
N ASP A 341 2.21 -9.59 -8.66
CA ASP A 341 2.11 -11.00 -8.32
C ASP A 341 3.45 -11.65 -7.93
N ASP A 342 4.60 -11.02 -8.25
CA ASP A 342 5.93 -11.52 -7.86
C ASP A 342 6.26 -11.28 -6.39
N LYS A 343 5.45 -10.45 -5.72
CA LYS A 343 5.74 -10.06 -4.35
C LYS A 343 5.57 -11.19 -3.35
N GLU A 344 6.62 -11.49 -2.62
CA GLU A 344 6.57 -12.40 -1.47
C GLU A 344 5.63 -11.86 -0.37
N ALA A 345 4.66 -12.69 0.04
CA ALA A 345 3.73 -12.33 1.10
C ALA A 345 4.28 -12.68 2.48
N TYR A 346 4.76 -11.69 3.23
CA TYR A 346 5.10 -11.83 4.66
C TYR A 346 3.86 -11.82 5.56
N LEU A 347 2.73 -11.39 5.01
CA LEU A 347 1.42 -11.37 5.67
C LEU A 347 0.42 -12.25 4.92
N SER A 348 -0.60 -12.72 5.64
CA SER A 348 -1.86 -13.15 5.02
C SER A 348 -2.92 -12.08 5.32
N VAL A 349 -3.53 -11.55 4.29
CA VAL A 349 -4.54 -10.50 4.35
C VAL A 349 -5.74 -10.92 3.54
N ASN A 350 -6.94 -10.82 4.13
CA ASN A 350 -8.19 -10.91 3.39
C ASN A 350 -8.64 -9.52 3.00
N ILE A 351 -9.06 -9.36 1.74
CA ILE A 351 -9.62 -8.13 1.22
C ILE A 351 -11.10 -8.37 0.92
N THR A 352 -11.96 -7.54 1.49
CA THR A 352 -13.39 -7.55 1.18
C THR A 352 -13.75 -6.23 0.52
N VAL A 353 -14.33 -6.32 -0.67
CA VAL A 353 -14.80 -5.16 -1.45
C VAL A 353 -16.31 -5.06 -1.28
N ASN A 354 -16.77 -3.94 -0.75
CA ASN A 354 -18.19 -3.69 -0.56
C ASN A 354 -18.59 -2.49 -1.43
N PRO A 355 -19.62 -2.61 -2.29
CA PRO A 355 -20.17 -1.45 -2.97
C PRO A 355 -20.62 -0.44 -1.91
N TRP A 356 -20.15 0.78 -2.04
CA TRP A 356 -20.56 1.85 -1.14
C TRP A 356 -21.93 2.32 -1.60
N THR A 357 -22.99 1.88 -0.91
CA THR A 357 -24.41 1.96 -1.26
C THR A 357 -24.78 3.18 -2.11
N THR A 358 -25.32 2.94 -3.29
CA THR A 358 -25.90 3.97 -4.16
C THR A 358 -27.13 4.60 -3.50
N TRP A 359 -27.14 5.91 -3.38
CA TRP A 359 -28.34 6.66 -3.00
C TRP A 359 -29.09 7.07 -4.27
N SER A 360 -30.34 6.65 -4.40
CA SER A 360 -31.25 7.22 -5.38
C SER A 360 -32.14 8.26 -4.69
N GLN A 361 -32.08 9.50 -5.10
CA GLN A 361 -32.97 10.54 -4.66
C GLN A 361 -33.88 10.95 -5.81
N GLY A 362 -35.19 10.83 -5.63
CA GLY A 362 -36.16 11.46 -6.52
C GLY A 362 -36.11 12.98 -6.26
N VAL A 363 -35.85 13.77 -7.27
CA VAL A 363 -35.92 15.23 -7.21
C VAL A 363 -37.23 15.64 -7.85
N ASP A 364 -38.12 16.28 -7.08
CA ASP A 364 -39.27 16.99 -7.61
C ASP A 364 -38.75 18.33 -8.15
N LEU A 365 -38.83 18.53 -9.46
CA LEU A 365 -38.53 19.79 -10.14
C LEU A 365 -39.79 20.60 -10.33
#